data_ae934d13c3e243491b38d642ffbee069
#
_entry.id   ae934d13c3e243491b38d642ffbee069
#
_cell.length_a   1.000
_cell.length_b   1.000
_cell.length_c   1.000
_cell.angle_alpha   90.00
_cell.angle_beta   90.00
_cell.angle_gamma   90.00
#
_symmetry.space_group_name_H-M   'P 1'
#
loop_
_entity.id
_entity.type
_entity.pdbx_description
1 polymer ?
#
loop_
_entity_poly.entity_id
_entity_poly.type
_entity_poly.pdbx_seq_one_letter_code
_entity_poly.pdbx_strand_id
1 'polypeptide(L)'
;MAPPAPRARLSSDDRRRQLLSHAIALFSKHGFSGTRTKDIAAACGVSEAILYRHFATKEDLYHAILDTHEAAAGKDEWLAEMRTMAERRDDLGFIRCLLAQILKSFREDAAFHRLMLYAGLEGHSLPGIFHERMGSQMIELIRNYIVLRQREGAFRKGDPDVLVMLLGSPAMHYASGKHIFGMKTISRPEKEIVEEFAKLLLAALAPHPLPSKTSSKKTSKRKA
;
A
#
# COMPACT_ATOMS: atom_id res chain seq x y z
N MET A 1 -23.42 45.58 -12.36
CA MET A 1 -22.69 44.36 -11.95
C MET A 1 -23.65 43.59 -11.01
N ALA A 2 -24.18 42.44 -11.43
CA ALA A 2 -25.04 41.63 -10.57
C ALA A 2 -24.20 41.02 -9.43
N PRO A 3 -24.70 40.91 -8.18
CA PRO A 3 -24.01 40.26 -7.11
C PRO A 3 -23.79 38.76 -7.40
N PRO A 4 -22.67 38.16 -7.02
CA PRO A 4 -22.43 36.73 -7.24
C PRO A 4 -23.53 35.92 -6.54
N ALA A 5 -24.06 34.91 -7.23
CA ALA A 5 -25.06 34.02 -6.69
C ALA A 5 -24.60 33.39 -5.36
N PRO A 6 -25.48 33.27 -4.34
CA PRO A 6 -25.11 32.70 -3.06
C PRO A 6 -24.63 31.25 -3.28
N ARG A 7 -23.39 30.97 -2.86
CA ARG A 7 -22.83 29.60 -2.87
C ARG A 7 -23.76 28.67 -2.08
N ALA A 8 -24.29 27.67 -2.74
CA ALA A 8 -25.14 26.66 -2.11
C ALA A 8 -24.48 26.13 -0.83
N ARG A 9 -25.24 26.10 0.27
CA ARG A 9 -24.76 25.62 1.57
C ARG A 9 -24.56 24.11 1.45
N LEU A 10 -23.31 23.66 1.53
CA LEU A 10 -22.98 22.24 1.50
C LEU A 10 -23.69 21.50 2.63
N SER A 11 -24.10 20.24 2.39
CA SER A 11 -24.56 19.34 3.46
C SER A 11 -23.46 19.11 4.50
N SER A 12 -23.82 18.60 5.69
CA SER A 12 -22.86 18.25 6.73
C SER A 12 -21.82 17.23 6.22
N ASP A 13 -22.29 16.22 5.46
CA ASP A 13 -21.45 15.15 4.94
C ASP A 13 -20.55 15.64 3.80
N ASP A 14 -21.06 16.52 2.93
CA ASP A 14 -20.23 17.14 1.89
C ASP A 14 -19.14 18.01 2.50
N ARG A 15 -19.48 18.74 3.55
CA ARG A 15 -18.52 19.56 4.29
C ARG A 15 -17.44 18.69 4.96
N ARG A 16 -17.84 17.58 5.58
CA ARG A 16 -16.91 16.62 6.18
C ARG A 16 -15.95 16.05 5.12
N ARG A 17 -16.47 15.63 3.96
CA ARG A 17 -15.64 15.15 2.84
C ARG A 17 -14.67 16.21 2.34
N GLN A 18 -15.11 17.46 2.22
CA GLN A 18 -14.26 18.57 1.80
C GLN A 18 -13.12 18.80 2.78
N LEU A 19 -13.40 18.81 4.09
CA LEU A 19 -12.38 18.96 5.14
C LEU A 19 -11.34 17.84 5.07
N LEU A 20 -11.76 16.59 4.91
CA LEU A 20 -10.87 15.43 4.76
C LEU A 20 -9.98 15.55 3.53
N SER A 21 -10.53 15.93 2.38
CA SER A 21 -9.75 16.09 1.14
C SER A 21 -8.64 17.15 1.29
N HIS A 22 -8.96 18.30 1.87
CA HIS A 22 -7.95 19.34 2.10
C HIS A 22 -6.95 18.94 3.20
N ALA A 23 -7.39 18.21 4.22
CA ALA A 23 -6.50 17.69 5.26
C ALA A 23 -5.47 16.70 4.67
N ILE A 24 -5.91 15.74 3.84
CA ILE A 24 -5.00 14.81 3.13
C ILE A 24 -3.96 15.61 2.32
N ALA A 25 -4.40 16.60 1.56
CA ALA A 25 -3.51 17.42 0.73
C ALA A 25 -2.46 18.18 1.56
N LEU A 26 -2.81 18.70 2.73
CA LEU A 26 -1.91 19.43 3.61
C LEU A 26 -0.99 18.49 4.41
N PHE A 27 -1.54 17.44 5.00
CA PHE A 27 -0.76 16.45 5.74
C PHE A 27 0.24 15.72 4.83
N SER A 28 -0.12 15.44 3.58
CA SER A 28 0.79 14.81 2.60
C SER A 28 1.97 15.70 2.18
N LYS A 29 1.90 17.01 2.45
CA LYS A 29 2.96 17.99 2.14
C LYS A 29 3.80 18.36 3.34
N HIS A 30 3.18 18.45 4.51
CA HIS A 30 3.78 19.10 5.69
C HIS A 30 3.88 18.15 6.90
N GLY A 31 3.40 16.91 6.78
CA GLY A 31 3.26 15.97 7.89
C GLY A 31 2.16 16.36 8.86
N PHE A 32 1.98 15.55 9.89
CA PHE A 32 1.01 15.82 10.95
C PHE A 32 1.44 17.03 11.76
N SER A 33 2.68 17.06 12.26
CA SER A 33 3.20 18.13 13.12
C SER A 33 3.28 19.48 12.40
N GLY A 34 3.62 19.48 11.10
CA GLY A 34 3.75 20.68 10.29
C GLY A 34 2.43 21.29 9.78
N THR A 35 1.29 20.59 9.94
CA THR A 35 -0.02 21.07 9.49
C THR A 35 -0.83 21.63 10.65
N ARG A 36 -1.38 22.83 10.53
CA ARG A 36 -2.26 23.43 11.53
C ARG A 36 -3.72 23.30 11.11
N THR A 37 -4.62 23.06 12.07
CA THR A 37 -6.08 22.98 11.82
C THR A 37 -6.67 24.24 11.20
N LYS A 38 -6.14 25.40 11.57
CA LYS A 38 -6.51 26.69 10.96
C LYS A 38 -6.20 26.75 9.45
N ASP A 39 -5.11 26.12 9.01
CA ASP A 39 -4.72 26.13 7.60
C ASP A 39 -5.63 25.22 6.78
N ILE A 40 -6.07 24.10 7.37
CA ILE A 40 -7.08 23.20 6.79
C ILE A 40 -8.43 23.91 6.66
N ALA A 41 -8.87 24.58 7.73
CA ALA A 41 -10.12 25.34 7.74
C ALA A 41 -10.10 26.47 6.69
N ALA A 42 -9.01 27.22 6.62
CA ALA A 42 -8.80 28.29 5.63
C ALA A 42 -8.83 27.75 4.19
N ALA A 43 -8.18 26.61 3.91
CA ALA A 43 -8.22 25.94 2.61
C ALA A 43 -9.64 25.52 2.19
N CYS A 44 -10.50 25.23 3.15
CA CYS A 44 -11.92 24.89 2.92
C CYS A 44 -12.83 26.12 2.85
N GLY A 45 -12.30 27.32 3.12
CA GLY A 45 -13.08 28.56 3.19
C GLY A 45 -14.06 28.60 4.38
N VAL A 46 -13.68 28.00 5.53
CA VAL A 46 -14.47 27.96 6.75
C VAL A 46 -13.66 28.42 7.96
N SER A 47 -14.34 28.69 9.09
CA SER A 47 -13.66 28.94 10.35
C SER A 47 -13.18 27.64 11.00
N GLU A 48 -12.16 27.74 11.83
CA GLU A 48 -11.65 26.59 12.60
C GLU A 48 -12.72 26.00 13.54
N ALA A 49 -13.64 26.80 14.03
CA ALA A 49 -14.80 26.34 14.81
C ALA A 49 -15.71 25.37 14.01
N ILE A 50 -15.82 25.58 12.69
CA ILE A 50 -16.57 24.65 11.83
C ILE A 50 -15.82 23.34 11.68
N LEU A 51 -14.49 23.35 11.56
CA LEU A 51 -13.68 22.15 11.52
C LEU A 51 -13.85 21.34 12.82
N TYR A 52 -13.73 21.97 13.97
CA TYR A 52 -13.87 21.32 15.27
C TYR A 52 -15.31 20.81 15.57
N ARG A 53 -16.31 21.31 14.88
CA ARG A 53 -17.66 20.73 14.92
C ARG A 53 -17.78 19.39 14.22
N HIS A 54 -16.91 19.11 13.25
CA HIS A 54 -16.85 17.84 12.50
C HIS A 54 -15.84 16.85 13.06
N PHE A 55 -14.76 17.33 13.67
CA PHE A 55 -13.67 16.55 14.22
C PHE A 55 -13.23 17.19 15.53
N ALA A 56 -13.40 16.48 16.65
CA ALA A 56 -13.14 17.04 17.98
C ALA A 56 -11.68 17.41 18.18
N THR A 57 -10.77 16.64 17.56
CA THR A 57 -9.31 16.86 17.60
C THR A 57 -8.70 16.77 16.20
N LYS A 58 -7.43 17.18 16.08
CA LYS A 58 -6.64 16.99 14.87
C LYS A 58 -6.36 15.51 14.62
N GLU A 59 -6.21 14.73 15.68
CA GLU A 59 -6.07 13.29 15.65
C GLU A 59 -7.32 12.61 15.09
N ASP A 60 -8.53 13.03 15.50
CA ASP A 60 -9.77 12.50 14.96
C ASP A 60 -9.91 12.76 13.46
N LEU A 61 -9.52 13.95 13.03
CA LEU A 61 -9.45 14.27 11.59
C LEU A 61 -8.46 13.35 10.85
N TYR A 62 -7.31 13.09 11.46
CA TYR A 62 -6.26 12.26 10.88
C TYR A 62 -6.71 10.78 10.80
N HIS A 63 -7.36 10.25 11.83
CA HIS A 63 -7.94 8.90 11.81
C HIS A 63 -9.11 8.77 10.82
N ALA A 64 -9.94 9.80 10.68
CA ALA A 64 -11.05 9.79 9.72
C ALA A 64 -10.59 9.71 8.25
N ILE A 65 -9.32 10.03 7.97
CA ILE A 65 -8.72 9.80 6.65
C ILE A 65 -8.64 8.31 6.35
N LEU A 66 -8.27 7.48 7.33
CA LEU A 66 -8.25 6.02 7.16
C LEU A 66 -9.64 5.47 6.83
N ASP A 67 -10.67 5.90 7.58
CA ASP A 67 -12.04 5.45 7.38
C ASP A 67 -12.53 5.76 5.94
N THR A 68 -12.16 6.93 5.43
CA THR A 68 -12.50 7.35 4.06
C THR A 68 -11.75 6.51 3.01
N HIS A 69 -10.48 6.22 3.26
CA HIS A 69 -9.67 5.41 2.36
C HIS A 69 -10.14 3.94 2.33
N GLU A 70 -10.53 3.39 3.47
CA GLU A 70 -11.13 2.05 3.56
C GLU A 70 -12.40 1.93 2.72
N ALA A 71 -13.30 2.91 2.82
CA ALA A 71 -14.57 2.91 2.10
C ALA A 71 -14.42 3.06 0.57
N ALA A 72 -13.34 3.70 0.11
CA ALA A 72 -13.14 4.02 -1.31
C ALA A 72 -12.37 2.95 -2.10
N ALA A 73 -11.74 1.99 -1.41
CA ALA A 73 -10.64 1.22 -2.01
C ALA A 73 -11.04 0.05 -2.93
N GLY A 74 -12.33 -0.30 -3.08
CA GLY A 74 -12.73 -1.52 -3.84
C GLY A 74 -12.02 -2.79 -3.33
N LYS A 75 -11.72 -2.81 -2.03
CA LYS A 75 -10.90 -3.84 -1.38
C LYS A 75 -11.55 -5.20 -1.46
N ASP A 76 -12.85 -5.25 -1.24
CA ASP A 76 -13.58 -6.53 -1.16
C ASP A 76 -13.64 -7.23 -2.52
N GLU A 77 -13.85 -6.48 -3.61
CA GLU A 77 -13.82 -7.01 -4.98
C GLU A 77 -12.43 -7.53 -5.34
N TRP A 78 -11.38 -6.78 -5.00
CA TRP A 78 -10.02 -7.19 -5.25
C TRP A 78 -9.63 -8.44 -4.44
N LEU A 79 -10.01 -8.52 -3.16
CA LEU A 79 -9.78 -9.71 -2.33
C LEU A 79 -10.55 -10.94 -2.86
N ALA A 80 -11.77 -10.75 -3.40
CA ALA A 80 -12.53 -11.82 -4.03
C ALA A 80 -11.85 -12.34 -5.30
N GLU A 81 -11.32 -11.42 -6.13
CA GLU A 81 -10.52 -11.77 -7.32
C GLU A 81 -9.28 -12.58 -6.93
N MET A 82 -8.53 -12.13 -5.94
CA MET A 82 -7.35 -12.84 -5.41
C MET A 82 -7.70 -14.24 -4.90
N ARG A 83 -8.82 -14.40 -4.17
CA ARG A 83 -9.30 -15.72 -3.71
C ARG A 83 -9.62 -16.64 -4.89
N THR A 84 -10.31 -16.12 -5.91
CA THR A 84 -10.63 -16.88 -7.12
C THR A 84 -9.36 -17.39 -7.82
N MET A 85 -8.33 -16.56 -7.94
CA MET A 85 -7.04 -16.97 -8.51
C MET A 85 -6.35 -18.03 -7.63
N ALA A 86 -6.41 -17.87 -6.31
CA ALA A 86 -5.86 -18.84 -5.36
C ALA A 86 -6.55 -20.21 -5.47
N GLU A 87 -7.87 -20.25 -5.59
CA GLU A 87 -8.66 -21.47 -5.78
C GLU A 87 -8.32 -22.20 -7.09
N ARG A 88 -8.09 -21.42 -8.16
CA ARG A 88 -7.71 -21.94 -9.48
C ARG A 88 -6.24 -22.33 -9.58
N ARG A 89 -5.43 -22.07 -8.55
CA ARG A 89 -3.96 -22.24 -8.60
C ARG A 89 -3.29 -21.44 -9.73
N ASP A 90 -3.89 -20.30 -10.09
CA ASP A 90 -3.31 -19.38 -11.05
C ASP A 90 -2.24 -18.53 -10.38
N ASP A 91 -1.05 -19.10 -10.19
CA ASP A 91 0.08 -18.45 -9.51
C ASP A 91 0.49 -17.15 -10.20
N LEU A 92 0.55 -17.15 -11.53
CA LEU A 92 0.94 -15.97 -12.30
C LEU A 92 -0.11 -14.86 -12.21
N GLY A 93 -1.40 -15.22 -12.34
CA GLY A 93 -2.52 -14.31 -12.18
C GLY A 93 -2.58 -13.72 -10.78
N PHE A 94 -2.36 -14.53 -9.75
CA PHE A 94 -2.34 -14.10 -8.35
C PHE A 94 -1.25 -13.04 -8.11
N ILE A 95 -0.02 -13.30 -8.54
CA ILE A 95 1.08 -12.35 -8.39
C ILE A 95 0.81 -11.08 -9.22
N ARG A 96 0.33 -11.22 -10.44
CA ARG A 96 -0.01 -10.11 -11.33
C ARG A 96 -1.10 -9.20 -10.72
N CYS A 97 -2.15 -9.78 -10.16
CA CYS A 97 -3.23 -9.06 -9.48
C CYS A 97 -2.70 -8.27 -8.28
N LEU A 98 -1.86 -8.88 -7.44
CA LEU A 98 -1.21 -8.21 -6.31
C LEU A 98 -0.38 -6.99 -6.75
N LEU A 99 0.51 -7.18 -7.72
CA LEU A 99 1.40 -6.11 -8.20
C LEU A 99 0.60 -4.96 -8.84
N ALA A 100 -0.41 -5.30 -9.67
CA ALA A 100 -1.27 -4.32 -10.32
C ALA A 100 -2.04 -3.47 -9.30
N GLN A 101 -2.55 -4.07 -8.23
CA GLN A 101 -3.24 -3.34 -7.17
C GLN A 101 -2.32 -2.39 -6.42
N ILE A 102 -1.08 -2.80 -6.13
CA ILE A 102 -0.09 -1.92 -5.49
C ILE A 102 0.17 -0.69 -6.38
N LEU A 103 0.46 -0.90 -7.67
CA LEU A 103 0.71 0.21 -8.59
C LEU A 103 -0.52 1.13 -8.75
N LYS A 104 -1.72 0.54 -8.84
CA LYS A 104 -2.98 1.26 -8.92
C LYS A 104 -3.18 2.17 -7.70
N SER A 105 -2.99 1.64 -6.50
CA SER A 105 -3.15 2.38 -5.24
C SER A 105 -2.24 3.60 -5.18
N PHE A 106 -0.96 3.47 -5.53
CA PHE A 106 -0.02 4.60 -5.55
C PHE A 106 -0.34 5.63 -6.64
N ARG A 107 -0.82 5.19 -7.81
CA ARG A 107 -1.19 6.07 -8.90
C ARG A 107 -2.45 6.89 -8.56
N GLU A 108 -3.45 6.25 -7.95
CA GLU A 108 -4.74 6.87 -7.65
C GLU A 108 -4.71 7.73 -6.39
N ASP A 109 -3.90 7.36 -5.39
CA ASP A 109 -3.81 8.10 -4.13
C ASP A 109 -2.37 8.27 -3.60
N ALA A 110 -1.51 8.89 -4.40
CA ALA A 110 -0.15 9.22 -4.00
C ALA A 110 -0.09 10.12 -2.75
N ALA A 111 -1.13 10.94 -2.52
CA ALA A 111 -1.22 11.82 -1.36
C ALA A 111 -1.37 11.01 -0.07
N PHE A 112 -2.21 9.99 -0.06
CA PHE A 112 -2.37 9.08 1.06
C PHE A 112 -1.07 8.32 1.38
N HIS A 113 -0.41 7.76 0.37
CA HIS A 113 0.87 7.07 0.57
C HIS A 113 1.96 7.98 1.11
N ARG A 114 1.99 9.25 0.65
CA ARG A 114 2.93 10.25 1.17
C ARG A 114 2.62 10.61 2.62
N LEU A 115 1.34 10.72 2.97
CA LEU A 115 0.88 10.93 4.35
C LEU A 115 1.31 9.77 5.25
N MET A 116 1.18 8.51 4.80
CA MET A 116 1.64 7.33 5.55
C MET A 116 3.16 7.36 5.82
N LEU A 117 3.96 7.79 4.83
CA LEU A 117 5.40 7.94 5.01
C LEU A 117 5.73 9.02 6.04
N TYR A 118 5.10 10.20 5.97
CA TYR A 118 5.27 11.24 6.99
C TYR A 118 4.88 10.76 8.38
N ALA A 119 3.74 10.08 8.50
CA ALA A 119 3.29 9.49 9.76
C ALA A 119 4.33 8.54 10.36
N GLY A 120 4.91 7.67 9.55
CA GLY A 120 5.97 6.75 9.98
C GLY A 120 7.24 7.49 10.44
N LEU A 121 7.67 8.52 9.70
CA LEU A 121 8.86 9.32 10.06
C LEU A 121 8.65 10.15 11.34
N GLU A 122 7.43 10.60 11.59
CA GLU A 122 7.06 11.33 12.82
C GLU A 122 6.76 10.40 14.01
N GLY A 123 6.82 9.08 13.84
CA GLY A 123 6.50 8.09 14.89
C GLY A 123 5.01 8.04 15.25
N HIS A 124 4.12 8.48 14.34
CA HIS A 124 2.69 8.48 14.56
C HIS A 124 2.09 7.06 14.44
N SER A 125 1.02 6.77 15.18
CA SER A 125 0.36 5.45 15.21
C SER A 125 -0.37 5.06 13.90
N LEU A 126 -0.63 6.02 13.02
CA LEU A 126 -1.46 5.83 11.82
C LEU A 126 -1.02 4.68 10.92
N PRO A 127 0.27 4.48 10.61
CA PRO A 127 0.70 3.34 9.78
C PRO A 127 0.41 1.98 10.44
N GLY A 128 0.53 1.89 11.79
CA GLY A 128 0.18 0.68 12.53
C GLY A 128 -1.31 0.38 12.44
N ILE A 129 -2.17 1.38 12.68
CA ILE A 129 -3.63 1.26 12.56
C ILE A 129 -4.03 0.86 11.14
N PHE A 130 -3.42 1.47 10.12
CA PHE A 130 -3.65 1.10 8.72
C PHE A 130 -3.28 -0.36 8.45
N HIS A 131 -2.12 -0.79 8.95
CA HIS A 131 -1.67 -2.18 8.82
C HIS A 131 -2.64 -3.16 9.49
N GLU A 132 -3.09 -2.89 10.70
CA GLU A 132 -4.03 -3.74 11.43
C GLU A 132 -5.40 -3.83 10.74
N ARG A 133 -5.93 -2.71 10.27
CA ARG A 133 -7.27 -2.67 9.67
C ARG A 133 -7.31 -3.17 8.23
N MET A 134 -6.35 -2.76 7.42
CA MET A 134 -6.36 -3.02 5.98
C MET A 134 -5.31 -4.02 5.52
N GLY A 135 -4.11 -3.94 6.09
CA GLY A 135 -2.97 -4.76 5.68
C GLY A 135 -3.09 -6.20 6.12
N SER A 136 -3.61 -6.46 7.32
CA SER A 136 -3.62 -7.80 7.91
C SER A 136 -4.37 -8.83 7.06
N GLN A 137 -5.56 -8.53 6.58
CA GLN A 137 -6.37 -9.45 5.76
C GLN A 137 -5.70 -9.77 4.41
N MET A 138 -5.08 -8.76 3.79
CA MET A 138 -4.34 -8.94 2.54
C MET A 138 -3.10 -9.81 2.75
N ILE A 139 -2.32 -9.49 3.78
CA ILE A 139 -1.11 -10.22 4.12
C ILE A 139 -1.44 -11.67 4.48
N GLU A 140 -2.51 -11.89 5.25
CA GLU A 140 -2.97 -13.22 5.62
C GLU A 140 -3.40 -14.04 4.39
N LEU A 141 -4.15 -13.44 3.45
CA LEU A 141 -4.53 -14.10 2.21
C LEU A 141 -3.30 -14.54 1.40
N ILE A 142 -2.33 -13.64 1.21
CA ILE A 142 -1.09 -13.94 0.47
C ILE A 142 -0.28 -15.01 1.18
N ARG A 143 -0.12 -14.89 2.50
CA ARG A 143 0.59 -15.85 3.34
C ARG A 143 -0.02 -17.25 3.25
N ASN A 144 -1.34 -17.35 3.40
CA ASN A 144 -2.06 -18.62 3.32
C ASN A 144 -1.92 -19.26 1.94
N TYR A 145 -1.95 -18.46 0.87
CA TYR A 145 -1.70 -18.94 -0.48
C TYR A 145 -0.28 -19.48 -0.65
N ILE A 146 0.73 -18.76 -0.18
CA ILE A 146 2.14 -19.20 -0.21
C ILE A 146 2.29 -20.54 0.52
N VAL A 147 1.76 -20.65 1.75
CA VAL A 147 1.81 -21.89 2.56
C VAL A 147 1.15 -23.06 1.82
N LEU A 148 0.00 -22.82 1.21
CA LEU A 148 -0.70 -23.82 0.43
C LEU A 148 0.17 -24.31 -0.74
N ARG A 149 0.72 -23.38 -1.52
CA ARG A 149 1.55 -23.73 -2.70
C ARG A 149 2.86 -24.39 -2.32
N GLN A 150 3.43 -24.08 -1.14
CA GLN A 150 4.59 -24.78 -0.59
C GLN A 150 4.25 -26.22 -0.19
N ARG A 151 3.07 -26.47 0.40
CA ARG A 151 2.59 -27.83 0.73
C ARG A 151 2.35 -28.66 -0.51
N GLU A 152 1.85 -28.07 -1.57
CA GLU A 152 1.63 -28.72 -2.88
C GLU A 152 2.93 -28.91 -3.67
N GLY A 153 4.06 -28.37 -3.19
CA GLY A 153 5.36 -28.46 -3.85
C GLY A 153 5.54 -27.55 -5.07
N ALA A 154 4.60 -26.63 -5.32
CA ALA A 154 4.66 -25.68 -6.43
C ALA A 154 5.57 -24.49 -6.12
N PHE A 155 5.66 -24.09 -4.84
CA PHE A 155 6.58 -23.07 -4.38
C PHE A 155 7.71 -23.67 -3.54
N ARG A 156 8.89 -23.04 -3.63
CA ARG A 156 10.05 -23.39 -2.81
C ARG A 156 9.75 -23.27 -1.32
N LYS A 157 10.34 -24.14 -0.52
CA LYS A 157 10.29 -24.02 0.94
C LYS A 157 11.06 -22.75 1.38
N GLY A 158 10.52 -22.07 2.35
CA GLY A 158 11.07 -20.84 2.92
C GLY A 158 10.09 -20.25 3.92
N ASP A 159 10.51 -19.21 4.62
CA ASP A 159 9.65 -18.46 5.52
C ASP A 159 8.54 -17.77 4.72
N PRO A 160 7.26 -18.04 4.98
CA PRO A 160 6.15 -17.43 4.24
C PRO A 160 6.12 -15.90 4.36
N ASP A 161 6.51 -15.34 5.50
CA ASP A 161 6.46 -13.89 5.74
C ASP A 161 7.55 -13.17 4.92
N VAL A 162 8.73 -13.79 4.77
CA VAL A 162 9.78 -13.30 3.86
C VAL A 162 9.29 -13.34 2.41
N LEU A 163 8.56 -14.38 2.00
CA LEU A 163 8.03 -14.49 0.65
C LEU A 163 6.88 -13.50 0.39
N VAL A 164 6.04 -13.19 1.38
CA VAL A 164 5.05 -12.10 1.30
C VAL A 164 5.74 -10.78 1.02
N MET A 165 6.80 -10.45 1.77
CA MET A 165 7.58 -9.22 1.54
C MET A 165 8.19 -9.20 0.14
N LEU A 166 8.79 -10.31 -0.29
CA LEU A 166 9.39 -10.43 -1.63
C LEU A 166 8.37 -10.13 -2.73
N LEU A 167 7.15 -10.67 -2.63
CA LEU A 167 6.12 -10.51 -3.66
C LEU A 167 5.66 -9.05 -3.82
N GLY A 168 5.56 -8.28 -2.74
CA GLY A 168 5.13 -6.88 -2.80
C GLY A 168 6.24 -5.88 -3.11
N SER A 169 7.49 -6.20 -2.74
CA SER A 169 8.60 -5.24 -2.74
C SER A 169 8.90 -4.58 -4.09
N PRO A 170 8.94 -5.28 -5.24
CA PRO A 170 9.26 -4.64 -6.51
C PRO A 170 8.23 -3.58 -6.92
N ALA A 171 6.93 -3.89 -6.75
CA ALA A 171 5.85 -2.96 -7.04
C ALA A 171 5.87 -1.75 -6.08
N MET A 172 6.07 -1.99 -4.78
CA MET A 172 6.20 -0.93 -3.77
C MET A 172 7.36 0.01 -4.09
N HIS A 173 8.54 -0.54 -4.42
CA HIS A 173 9.71 0.26 -4.76
C HIS A 173 9.49 1.09 -6.04
N TYR A 174 8.99 0.46 -7.10
CA TYR A 174 8.71 1.14 -8.36
C TYR A 174 7.67 2.25 -8.18
N ALA A 175 6.54 1.94 -7.51
CA ALA A 175 5.45 2.88 -7.31
C ALA A 175 5.86 4.06 -6.43
N SER A 176 6.57 3.81 -5.32
CA SER A 176 7.10 4.86 -4.44
C SER A 176 8.08 5.76 -5.19
N GLY A 177 9.03 5.17 -5.94
CA GLY A 177 9.97 5.93 -6.77
C GLY A 177 9.25 6.87 -7.73
N LYS A 178 8.27 6.35 -8.47
CA LYS A 178 7.54 7.10 -9.48
C LYS A 178 6.59 8.15 -8.90
N HIS A 179 5.72 7.75 -7.95
CA HIS A 179 4.58 8.57 -7.52
C HIS A 179 4.86 9.41 -6.26
N ILE A 180 5.85 9.01 -5.44
CA ILE A 180 6.22 9.74 -4.22
C ILE A 180 7.46 10.60 -4.45
N PHE A 181 8.53 9.98 -4.98
CA PHE A 181 9.85 10.65 -5.10
C PHE A 181 10.08 11.31 -6.45
N GLY A 182 9.15 11.19 -7.41
CA GLY A 182 9.28 11.80 -8.74
C GLY A 182 10.48 11.28 -9.53
N MET A 183 10.95 10.07 -9.24
CA MET A 183 12.09 9.49 -9.92
C MET A 183 11.72 9.13 -11.36
N LYS A 184 12.64 9.38 -12.29
CA LYS A 184 12.55 8.84 -13.65
C LYS A 184 12.81 7.34 -13.56
N THR A 185 11.75 6.56 -13.49
CA THR A 185 11.79 5.10 -13.44
C THR A 185 11.81 4.51 -14.86
N ILE A 186 11.59 3.22 -14.97
CA ILE A 186 11.55 2.51 -16.24
C ILE A 186 10.50 3.13 -17.17
N SER A 187 10.91 3.56 -18.36
CA SER A 187 10.02 4.19 -19.37
C SER A 187 9.31 3.11 -20.20
N ARG A 188 8.42 2.35 -19.52
CA ARG A 188 7.58 1.32 -20.15
C ARG A 188 6.18 1.40 -19.58
N PRO A 189 5.14 0.91 -20.29
CA PRO A 189 3.78 0.80 -19.74
C PRO A 189 3.76 -0.02 -18.45
N GLU A 190 3.01 0.44 -17.43
CA GLU A 190 2.92 -0.25 -16.14
C GLU A 190 2.49 -1.71 -16.28
N LYS A 191 1.59 -2.00 -17.24
CA LYS A 191 1.15 -3.37 -17.52
C LYS A 191 2.31 -4.30 -17.90
N GLU A 192 3.27 -3.82 -18.67
CA GLU A 192 4.45 -4.61 -19.06
C GLU A 192 5.40 -4.82 -17.88
N ILE A 193 5.54 -3.80 -17.02
CA ILE A 193 6.36 -3.89 -15.80
C ILE A 193 5.76 -4.91 -14.83
N VAL A 194 4.44 -4.87 -14.62
CA VAL A 194 3.72 -5.85 -13.79
C VAL A 194 3.92 -7.26 -14.33
N GLU A 195 3.79 -7.45 -15.64
CA GLU A 195 3.97 -8.75 -16.29
C GLU A 195 5.37 -9.31 -16.09
N GLU A 196 6.39 -8.47 -16.26
CA GLU A 196 7.78 -8.87 -16.10
C GLU A 196 8.13 -9.18 -14.65
N PHE A 197 7.73 -8.31 -13.71
CA PHE A 197 7.89 -8.60 -12.29
C PHE A 197 7.18 -9.88 -11.87
N ALA A 198 5.95 -10.12 -12.35
CA ALA A 198 5.20 -11.32 -12.00
C ALA A 198 5.91 -12.59 -12.49
N LYS A 199 6.46 -12.59 -13.70
CA LYS A 199 7.23 -13.72 -14.24
C LYS A 199 8.52 -13.98 -13.47
N LEU A 200 9.26 -12.92 -13.13
CA LEU A 200 10.49 -13.03 -12.37
C LEU A 200 10.24 -13.54 -10.95
N LEU A 201 9.19 -13.03 -10.30
CA LEU A 201 8.80 -13.48 -8.95
C LEU A 201 8.32 -14.92 -8.97
N LEU A 202 7.52 -15.31 -9.96
CA LEU A 202 7.08 -16.70 -10.10
C LEU A 202 8.28 -17.64 -10.29
N ALA A 203 9.23 -17.27 -11.12
CA ALA A 203 10.46 -18.04 -11.31
C ALA A 203 11.30 -18.14 -10.02
N ALA A 204 11.36 -17.05 -9.21
CA ALA A 204 12.04 -17.05 -7.92
C ALA A 204 11.35 -17.94 -6.88
N LEU A 205 10.02 -18.12 -6.99
CA LEU A 205 9.24 -19.00 -6.12
C LEU A 205 9.30 -20.49 -6.54
N ALA A 206 9.72 -20.77 -7.77
CA ALA A 206 9.81 -22.14 -8.27
C ALA A 206 10.71 -23.01 -7.33
N PRO A 207 10.36 -24.28 -7.14
CA PRO A 207 11.17 -25.20 -6.35
C PRO A 207 12.51 -25.43 -7.06
N HIS A 208 13.59 -24.81 -6.53
CA HIS A 208 14.95 -25.13 -6.95
C HIS A 208 15.52 -26.20 -6.04
N PRO A 209 16.21 -27.21 -6.57
CA PRO A 209 17.05 -28.06 -5.73
C PRO A 209 18.10 -27.14 -5.07
N LEU A 210 18.10 -27.10 -3.74
CA LEU A 210 19.20 -26.44 -3.01
C LEU A 210 20.51 -27.03 -3.51
N PRO A 211 21.54 -26.23 -3.80
CA PRO A 211 22.85 -26.77 -4.16
C PRO A 211 23.25 -27.74 -3.06
N SER A 212 23.50 -29.01 -3.45
CA SER A 212 23.99 -30.01 -2.53
C SER A 212 25.24 -29.46 -1.83
N LYS A 213 25.26 -29.47 -0.50
CA LYS A 213 26.46 -29.16 0.26
C LYS A 213 27.58 -30.05 -0.32
N THR A 214 28.45 -29.47 -1.11
CA THR A 214 29.65 -30.14 -1.56
C THR A 214 30.39 -30.57 -0.30
N SER A 215 30.43 -31.89 -0.06
CA SER A 215 31.20 -32.48 1.02
C SER A 215 32.63 -32.06 0.79
N SER A 216 33.15 -31.21 1.68
CA SER A 216 34.57 -30.89 1.73
C SER A 216 35.30 -32.18 2.10
N LYS A 217 35.79 -32.91 1.10
CA LYS A 217 36.75 -33.99 1.30
C LYS A 217 37.99 -33.38 2.00
N LYS A 218 38.11 -33.66 3.30
CA LYS A 218 39.36 -33.47 4.02
C LYS A 218 40.44 -34.29 3.30
N THR A 219 41.30 -33.63 2.56
CA THR A 219 42.55 -34.20 2.11
C THR A 219 43.46 -34.37 3.33
N SER A 220 43.44 -35.57 3.90
CA SER A 220 44.41 -35.99 4.88
C SER A 220 45.79 -36.04 4.20
N LYS A 221 46.62 -35.06 4.44
CA LYS A 221 48.07 -35.14 4.15
C LYS A 221 48.70 -36.16 5.08
N ARG A 222 48.96 -37.37 4.59
CA ARG A 222 49.95 -38.28 5.20
C ARG A 222 51.32 -37.62 5.07
N LYS A 223 51.98 -37.35 6.20
CA LYS A 223 53.41 -37.15 6.26
C LYS A 223 54.09 -38.54 6.22
N ALA A 224 54.99 -38.70 5.31
CA ALA A 224 56.14 -39.62 5.41
C ALA A 224 57.37 -38.79 5.76
#